data_deb712917ce72dc9c6850b3f5c56317c
#
_entry.id   deb712917ce72dc9c6850b3f5c56317c
#
_cell.length_a   1.000
_cell.length_b   1.000
_cell.length_c   1.000
_cell.angle_alpha   90.00
_cell.angle_beta   90.00
_cell.angle_gamma   90.00
#
_symmetry.space_group_name_H-M   'P 1'
#
loop_
_entity.id
_entity.type
_entity.pdbx_description
1 polymer ?
#
loop_
_entity_poly.entity_id
_entity_poly.type
_entity_poly.pdbx_seq_one_letter_code
_entity_poly.pdbx_strand_id
1 'polypeptide(L)'
;MPFVRIHHPQGKSSHYGVVLSQAVHEALISAFAIPREDFFQVVTQHEAGTELIGPAEFLGITHSADLIIVQITCAEGRTPDQKKALYEAIADNVSKDADVPRNDVIINLVETKRENWSFGDGAAQFS
;
A
#
# COMPACT_ATOMS: atom_id res chain seq x y z
N MET A 1 0.89 -13.09 3.12
CA MET A 1 -0.54 -12.81 3.39
C MET A 1 -0.77 -11.30 3.60
N PRO A 2 -0.63 -10.46 2.60
CA PRO A 2 -1.00 -9.06 2.73
C PRO A 2 -2.40 -8.80 2.18
N PHE A 3 -3.11 -7.92 2.87
CA PHE A 3 -4.30 -7.28 2.35
C PHE A 3 -4.00 -5.79 2.24
N VAL A 4 -4.13 -5.22 1.04
CA VAL A 4 -3.70 -3.86 0.76
C VAL A 4 -4.92 -2.97 0.50
N ARG A 5 -4.94 -1.81 1.14
CA ARG A 5 -5.86 -0.72 0.82
C ARG A 5 -5.05 0.43 0.25
N ILE A 6 -5.40 0.88 -0.94
CA ILE A 6 -4.77 2.02 -1.58
C ILE A 6 -5.81 3.11 -1.74
N HIS A 7 -5.54 4.27 -1.15
CA HIS A 7 -6.37 5.45 -1.25
C HIS A 7 -5.64 6.51 -2.06
N HIS A 8 -6.25 7.00 -3.12
CA HIS A 8 -5.61 7.97 -4.01
C HIS A 8 -6.60 9.08 -4.43
N PRO A 9 -6.09 10.24 -4.91
CA PRO A 9 -6.97 11.30 -5.37
C PRO A 9 -7.74 10.89 -6.63
N GLN A 10 -8.96 11.38 -6.76
CA GLN A 10 -9.74 11.27 -7.98
C GLN A 10 -9.21 12.24 -9.05
N GLY A 11 -9.71 12.12 -10.27
CA GLY A 11 -9.32 13.00 -11.38
C GLY A 11 -8.07 12.55 -12.12
N LYS A 12 -7.53 11.39 -11.79
CA LYS A 12 -6.42 10.78 -12.51
C LYS A 12 -6.94 9.95 -13.70
N SER A 13 -6.03 9.42 -14.53
CA SER A 13 -6.39 8.56 -15.65
C SER A 13 -7.16 7.32 -15.17
N SER A 14 -7.90 6.68 -16.08
CA SER A 14 -8.67 5.48 -15.77
C SER A 14 -7.80 4.29 -15.33
N HIS A 15 -6.50 4.31 -15.64
CA HIS A 15 -5.56 3.23 -15.27
C HIS A 15 -4.76 3.53 -14.01
N TYR A 16 -4.93 4.68 -13.41
CA TYR A 16 -4.10 5.13 -12.29
C TYR A 16 -4.13 4.13 -11.13
N GLY A 17 -5.34 3.73 -10.72
CA GLY A 17 -5.50 2.76 -9.63
C GLY A 17 -4.87 1.41 -9.93
N VAL A 18 -4.97 0.93 -11.16
CA VAL A 18 -4.36 -0.33 -11.60
C VAL A 18 -2.84 -0.23 -11.54
N VAL A 19 -2.28 0.88 -11.97
CA VAL A 19 -0.82 1.09 -11.95
C VAL A 19 -0.31 1.13 -10.50
N LEU A 20 -1.00 1.84 -9.60
CA LEU A 20 -0.66 1.85 -8.17
C LEU A 20 -0.73 0.45 -7.58
N SER A 21 -1.79 -0.28 -7.88
CA SER A 21 -2.01 -1.65 -7.42
C SER A 21 -0.85 -2.56 -7.79
N GLN A 22 -0.44 -2.56 -9.05
CA GLN A 22 0.67 -3.37 -9.53
C GLN A 22 2.00 -2.94 -8.90
N ALA A 23 2.23 -1.64 -8.77
CA ALA A 23 3.45 -1.09 -8.17
C ALA A 23 3.63 -1.57 -6.72
N VAL A 24 2.56 -1.53 -5.93
CA VAL A 24 2.58 -1.99 -4.54
C VAL A 24 2.75 -3.51 -4.49
N HIS A 25 2.07 -4.24 -5.35
CA HIS A 25 2.18 -5.70 -5.39
C HIS A 25 3.60 -6.17 -5.72
N GLU A 26 4.25 -5.56 -6.71
CA GLU A 26 5.65 -5.87 -7.05
C GLU A 26 6.59 -5.56 -5.88
N ALA A 27 6.33 -4.50 -5.14
CA ALA A 27 7.12 -4.17 -3.95
C ALA A 27 6.98 -5.24 -2.86
N LEU A 28 5.78 -5.76 -2.66
CA LEU A 28 5.52 -6.84 -1.69
C LEU A 28 6.21 -8.14 -2.11
N ILE A 29 6.19 -8.47 -3.39
CA ILE A 29 6.90 -9.64 -3.91
C ILE A 29 8.40 -9.49 -3.65
N SER A 30 8.95 -8.33 -3.98
CA SER A 30 10.38 -8.05 -3.85
C SER A 30 10.86 -8.03 -2.39
N ALA A 31 10.13 -7.32 -1.51
CA ALA A 31 10.59 -7.09 -0.14
C ALA A 31 10.13 -8.17 0.85
N PHE A 32 8.95 -8.74 0.65
CA PHE A 32 8.36 -9.74 1.56
C PHE A 32 8.34 -11.15 1.00
N ALA A 33 8.79 -11.33 -0.24
CA ALA A 33 8.85 -12.62 -0.92
C ALA A 33 7.49 -13.35 -0.94
N ILE A 34 6.40 -12.61 -1.12
CA ILE A 34 5.08 -13.21 -1.24
C ILE A 34 4.92 -13.88 -2.62
N PRO A 35 4.09 -14.92 -2.74
CA PRO A 35 3.73 -15.46 -4.05
C PRO A 35 2.99 -14.42 -4.88
N ARG A 36 3.17 -14.46 -6.20
CA ARG A 36 2.53 -13.48 -7.10
C ARG A 36 1.01 -13.56 -7.07
N GLU A 37 0.47 -14.73 -6.84
CA GLU A 37 -0.99 -14.96 -6.73
C GLU A 37 -1.59 -14.50 -5.40
N ASP A 38 -0.77 -14.19 -4.41
CA ASP A 38 -1.21 -13.63 -3.14
C ASP A 38 -1.48 -12.13 -3.31
N PHE A 39 -2.60 -11.83 -3.95
CA PHE A 39 -2.92 -10.50 -4.47
C PHE A 39 -4.34 -10.11 -4.08
N PHE A 40 -4.48 -9.48 -2.91
CA PHE A 40 -5.76 -9.04 -2.38
C PHE A 40 -5.70 -7.56 -2.07
N GLN A 41 -6.43 -6.74 -2.83
CA GLN A 41 -6.37 -5.29 -2.70
C GLN A 41 -7.74 -4.63 -2.88
N VAL A 42 -7.92 -3.51 -2.19
CA VAL A 42 -9.03 -2.59 -2.41
C VAL A 42 -8.41 -1.24 -2.77
N VAL A 43 -8.78 -0.70 -3.93
CA VAL A 43 -8.27 0.58 -4.44
C VAL A 43 -9.44 1.55 -4.51
N THR A 44 -9.32 2.69 -3.83
CA THR A 44 -10.41 3.67 -3.72
C THR A 44 -9.91 5.07 -4.05
N GLN A 45 -10.63 5.76 -4.93
CA GLN A 45 -10.37 7.16 -5.22
C GLN A 45 -11.20 8.07 -4.32
N HIS A 46 -10.68 9.26 -4.03
CA HIS A 46 -11.27 10.22 -3.10
C HIS A 46 -11.07 11.64 -3.59
N GLU A 47 -11.90 12.55 -3.13
CA GLU A 47 -11.66 13.98 -3.31
C GLU A 47 -10.49 14.39 -2.42
N ALA A 48 -9.44 14.95 -3.04
CA ALA A 48 -8.27 15.40 -2.30
C ALA A 48 -8.62 16.57 -1.38
N GLY A 49 -8.11 16.53 -0.16
CA GLY A 49 -8.27 17.58 0.83
C GLY A 49 -9.54 17.51 1.68
N THR A 50 -10.55 16.77 1.24
CA THR A 50 -11.82 16.60 1.98
C THR A 50 -12.08 15.16 2.38
N GLU A 51 -11.72 14.22 1.54
CA GLU A 51 -11.90 12.79 1.77
C GLU A 51 -10.56 12.05 1.95
N LEU A 52 -9.51 12.54 1.31
CA LEU A 52 -8.14 12.06 1.48
C LEU A 52 -7.33 13.23 2.03
N ILE A 53 -7.00 13.17 3.31
CA ILE A 53 -6.52 14.31 4.08
C ILE A 53 -5.16 14.00 4.67
N GLY A 54 -4.22 14.92 4.47
CA GLY A 54 -2.92 14.90 5.14
C GLY A 54 -2.43 16.33 5.36
N PRO A 55 -1.51 16.54 6.30
CA PRO A 55 -0.96 17.86 6.56
C PRO A 55 -0.07 18.33 5.40
N ALA A 56 0.01 19.63 5.19
CA ALA A 56 0.90 20.21 4.18
C ALA A 56 2.37 19.85 4.45
N GLU A 57 2.73 19.67 5.71
CA GLU A 57 4.06 19.26 6.12
C GLU A 57 3.98 18.42 7.39
N PHE A 58 4.80 17.38 7.46
CA PHE A 58 4.94 16.56 8.66
C PHE A 58 6.34 15.95 8.69
N LEU A 59 7.04 16.06 9.83
CA LEU A 59 8.41 15.56 10.02
C LEU A 59 9.39 16.08 8.95
N GLY A 60 9.18 17.32 8.50
CA GLY A 60 10.01 17.93 7.48
C GLY A 60 9.69 17.50 6.05
N ILE A 61 8.63 16.74 5.85
CA ILE A 61 8.20 16.23 4.54
C ILE A 61 6.97 17.01 4.09
N THR A 62 7.03 17.61 2.91
CA THR A 62 5.89 18.35 2.33
C THR A 62 4.99 17.40 1.55
N HIS A 63 3.69 17.65 1.63
CA HIS A 63 2.68 16.88 0.90
C HIS A 63 1.89 17.78 -0.04
N SER A 64 1.39 17.19 -1.12
CA SER A 64 0.59 17.88 -2.13
C SER A 64 -0.80 17.23 -2.26
N ALA A 65 -1.58 17.71 -3.24
CA ALA A 65 -2.86 17.11 -3.57
C ALA A 65 -2.73 15.71 -4.20
N ASP A 66 -1.52 15.28 -4.52
CA ASP A 66 -1.23 13.94 -5.06
C ASP A 66 -0.96 12.89 -3.98
N LEU A 67 -1.17 13.24 -2.70
CA LEU A 67 -0.99 12.33 -1.57
C LEU A 67 -1.76 11.03 -1.76
N ILE A 68 -1.08 9.91 -1.51
CA ILE A 68 -1.71 8.60 -1.44
C ILE A 68 -1.45 7.98 -0.07
N ILE A 69 -2.37 7.15 0.39
CA ILE A 69 -2.20 6.37 1.62
C ILE A 69 -2.34 4.90 1.27
N VAL A 70 -1.31 4.13 1.62
CA VAL A 70 -1.26 2.68 1.41
C VAL A 70 -1.26 2.02 2.79
N GLN A 71 -2.33 1.31 3.11
CA GLN A 71 -2.41 0.53 4.34
C GLN A 71 -2.32 -0.95 4.01
N ILE A 72 -1.41 -1.64 4.67
CA ILE A 72 -1.16 -3.06 4.43
C ILE A 72 -1.36 -3.81 5.74
N THR A 73 -2.31 -4.73 5.74
CA THR A 73 -2.52 -5.68 6.82
C THR A 73 -1.82 -6.98 6.44
N CYS A 74 -0.92 -7.46 7.27
CA CYS A 74 -0.14 -8.66 6.98
C CYS A 74 0.12 -9.48 8.25
N ALA A 75 0.49 -10.73 8.07
CA ALA A 75 0.90 -11.56 9.19
C ALA A 75 2.20 -11.03 9.81
N GLU A 76 2.31 -11.10 11.12
CA GLU A 76 3.52 -10.73 11.86
C GLU A 76 4.71 -11.61 11.49
N GLY A 77 5.92 -11.14 11.73
CA GLY A 77 7.15 -11.92 11.56
C GLY A 77 8.21 -11.28 10.67
N ARG A 78 7.87 -10.20 9.93
CA ARG A 78 8.88 -9.49 9.12
C ARG A 78 9.78 -8.64 10.01
N THR A 79 11.04 -8.56 9.65
CA THR A 79 12.02 -7.75 10.38
C THR A 79 11.86 -6.26 10.07
N PRO A 80 12.38 -5.35 10.94
CA PRO A 80 12.41 -3.93 10.61
C PRO A 80 13.09 -3.62 9.28
N ASP A 81 14.16 -4.35 8.92
CA ASP A 81 14.85 -4.15 7.65
C ASP A 81 13.99 -4.54 6.44
N GLN A 82 13.23 -5.63 6.55
CA GLN A 82 12.28 -6.01 5.50
C GLN A 82 11.18 -4.95 5.34
N LYS A 83 10.68 -4.39 6.43
CA LYS A 83 9.67 -3.33 6.40
C LYS A 83 10.20 -2.06 5.75
N LYS A 84 11.43 -1.65 6.10
CA LYS A 84 12.09 -0.50 5.47
C LYS A 84 12.28 -0.73 3.97
N ALA A 85 12.69 -1.92 3.58
CA ALA A 85 12.84 -2.28 2.17
C ALA A 85 11.51 -2.20 1.42
N LEU A 86 10.42 -2.61 2.06
CA LEU A 86 9.08 -2.49 1.48
C LEU A 86 8.69 -1.04 1.24
N TYR A 87 8.88 -0.17 2.24
CA TYR A 87 8.54 1.25 2.10
C TYR A 87 9.32 1.90 0.97
N GLU A 88 10.60 1.62 0.88
CA GLU A 88 11.49 2.11 -0.17
C GLU A 88 11.01 1.63 -1.54
N ALA A 89 10.72 0.35 -1.67
CA ALA A 89 10.25 -0.25 -2.92
C ALA A 89 8.90 0.31 -3.37
N ILE A 90 7.96 0.50 -2.45
CA ILE A 90 6.65 1.10 -2.77
C ILE A 90 6.86 2.53 -3.29
N ALA A 91 7.62 3.35 -2.56
CA ALA A 91 7.86 4.73 -2.96
C ALA A 91 8.55 4.82 -4.32
N ASP A 92 9.55 3.97 -4.57
CA ASP A 92 10.25 3.90 -5.86
C ASP A 92 9.29 3.52 -6.99
N ASN A 93 8.50 2.47 -6.79
CA ASN A 93 7.63 1.93 -7.84
C ASN A 93 6.49 2.90 -8.19
N VAL A 94 5.82 3.47 -7.21
CA VAL A 94 4.70 4.39 -7.49
C VAL A 94 5.19 5.71 -8.08
N SER A 95 6.38 6.15 -7.70
CA SER A 95 7.00 7.34 -8.29
C SER A 95 7.37 7.09 -9.74
N LYS A 96 7.99 5.96 -10.03
CA LYS A 96 8.42 5.58 -11.38
C LYS A 96 7.23 5.29 -12.30
N ASP A 97 6.25 4.54 -11.83
CA ASP A 97 5.19 4.00 -12.67
C ASP A 97 3.96 4.91 -12.77
N ALA A 98 3.69 5.72 -11.73
CA ALA A 98 2.48 6.54 -11.65
C ALA A 98 2.77 8.03 -11.40
N ASP A 99 4.03 8.44 -11.41
CA ASP A 99 4.46 9.82 -11.17
C ASP A 99 4.00 10.38 -9.82
N VAL A 100 3.83 9.53 -8.82
CA VAL A 100 3.52 9.98 -7.46
C VAL A 100 4.80 10.54 -6.84
N PRO A 101 4.81 11.79 -6.36
CA PRO A 101 5.99 12.29 -5.65
C PRO A 101 6.28 11.41 -4.44
N ARG A 102 7.55 11.07 -4.23
CA ARG A 102 7.94 10.18 -3.11
C ARG A 102 7.45 10.70 -1.77
N ASN A 103 7.48 12.01 -1.58
CA ASN A 103 7.02 12.66 -0.36
C ASN A 103 5.51 12.58 -0.13
N ASP A 104 4.75 12.19 -1.15
CA ASP A 104 3.29 12.01 -1.06
C ASP A 104 2.86 10.56 -0.76
N VAL A 105 3.81 9.68 -0.50
CA VAL A 105 3.51 8.26 -0.26
C VAL A 105 3.51 7.97 1.24
N ILE A 106 2.32 7.76 1.79
CA ILE A 106 2.15 7.41 3.20
C ILE A 106 1.86 5.91 3.28
N ILE A 107 2.60 5.20 4.11
CA ILE A 107 2.47 3.74 4.25
C ILE A 107 2.27 3.39 5.71
N ASN A 108 1.33 2.50 5.98
CA ASN A 108 1.06 1.99 7.31
C ASN A 108 0.92 0.48 7.25
N LEU A 109 1.65 -0.24 8.11
CA LEU A 109 1.51 -1.69 8.28
C LEU A 109 0.71 -2.00 9.52
N VAL A 110 -0.22 -2.93 9.38
CA VAL A 110 -0.99 -3.50 10.49
C VAL A 110 -0.67 -4.98 10.55
N GLU A 111 -0.03 -5.42 11.63
CA GLU A 111 0.35 -6.81 11.80
C GLU A 111 -0.73 -7.61 12.50
N THR A 112 -0.94 -8.86 12.05
CA THR A 112 -1.95 -9.76 12.58
C THR A 112 -1.35 -11.13 12.82
N LYS A 113 -2.05 -11.92 13.63
CA LYS A 113 -1.72 -13.34 13.80
C LYS A 113 -2.31 -14.16 12.64
N ARG A 114 -1.71 -15.30 12.34
CA ARG A 114 -2.16 -16.20 11.27
C ARG A 114 -3.59 -16.66 11.46
N GLU A 115 -4.01 -16.86 12.69
CA GLU A 115 -5.37 -17.30 13.02
C GLU A 115 -6.45 -16.28 12.69
N ASN A 116 -6.05 -15.02 12.37
CA ASN A 116 -6.99 -13.94 12.07
C ASN A 116 -7.42 -13.90 10.61
N TRP A 117 -7.06 -14.91 9.82
CA TRP A 117 -7.29 -14.90 8.37
C TRP A 117 -8.18 -16.05 7.92
N SER A 118 -9.11 -15.73 7.02
CA SER A 118 -9.81 -16.71 6.20
C SER A 118 -9.74 -16.24 4.75
N PHE A 119 -9.25 -17.10 3.87
CA PHE A 119 -9.11 -16.80 2.44
C PHE A 119 -10.24 -17.44 1.62
N GLY A 120 -11.35 -17.72 2.25
CA GLY A 120 -12.52 -18.26 1.59
C GLY A 120 -13.10 -19.47 2.34
N ASP A 121 -14.34 -19.81 2.00
CA ASP A 121 -15.09 -20.92 2.57
C ASP A 121 -15.27 -20.86 4.10
N GLY A 122 -14.96 -19.71 4.72
CA GLY A 122 -14.99 -19.60 6.17
C GLY A 122 -13.94 -20.43 6.89
N ALA A 123 -12.93 -20.91 6.17
CA ALA A 123 -11.88 -21.74 6.73
C ALA A 123 -10.68 -20.92 7.18
N ALA A 124 -10.02 -21.36 8.24
CA ALA A 124 -8.79 -20.75 8.75
C ALA A 124 -7.59 -21.55 8.21
N GLN A 125 -7.17 -21.24 6.98
CA GLN A 125 -6.17 -22.03 6.27
C GLN A 125 -4.79 -22.04 6.93
N PHE A 126 -4.47 -21.02 7.72
CA PHE A 126 -3.16 -20.87 8.36
C PHE A 126 -3.21 -21.04 9.89
N SER A 127 -4.30 -21.50 10.38
CA SER A 127 -4.47 -21.73 11.82
C SER A 127 -4.14 -23.17 12.21
#